data_9d79ba12301379e86e542a323931a559
#
_entry.id   9d79ba12301379e86e542a323931a559
#
_cell.length_a   1.000
_cell.length_b   1.000
_cell.length_c   1.000
_cell.angle_alpha   90.00
_cell.angle_beta   90.00
_cell.angle_gamma   90.00
#
_symmetry.space_group_name_H-M   'P 1'
#
loop_
_entity.id
_entity.type
_entity.pdbx_description
1 polymer ?
#
loop_
_entity_poly.entity_id
_entity_poly.type
_entity_poly.pdbx_seq_one_letter_code
_entity_poly.pdbx_strand_id
1 'polypeptide(L)'
;EAQYLKRQQNFSRKQRIKTVDGIQAKQDASAAYLDKFRQKVELYGNRYYPDEAKQQRLSGEVRLMVILNAQGGIRAIRLIESSGHAILDEAAKASVRRGAPFGAFDANMKDISELRIVRTWRFDPVDAEFEVH
;
A
#
# COMPACT_ATOMS: atom_id res chain seq x y z
N GLU A 1 -0.53 -1.91 40.26
CA GLU A 1 -0.91 -2.99 39.34
C GLU A 1 -2.12 -2.61 38.47
N ALA A 2 -3.18 -2.02 39.07
CA ALA A 2 -4.34 -1.59 38.32
C ALA A 2 -4.00 -0.52 37.27
N GLN A 3 -3.06 0.38 37.58
CA GLN A 3 -2.59 1.39 36.64
C GLN A 3 -1.78 0.77 35.50
N TYR A 4 -0.99 -0.24 35.80
CA TYR A 4 -0.22 -0.94 34.79
C TYR A 4 -1.11 -1.66 33.77
N LEU A 5 -2.14 -2.37 34.25
CA LEU A 5 -3.10 -3.03 33.39
C LEU A 5 -3.89 -2.04 32.52
N LYS A 6 -4.25 -0.89 33.10
CA LYS A 6 -4.94 0.17 32.39
C LYS A 6 -4.07 0.76 31.27
N ARG A 7 -2.78 0.93 31.52
CA ARG A 7 -1.82 1.39 30.50
C ARG A 7 -1.67 0.40 29.35
N GLN A 8 -1.60 -0.88 29.68
CA GLN A 8 -1.51 -1.91 28.65
C GLN A 8 -2.76 -1.95 27.76
N GLN A 9 -3.94 -1.84 28.36
CA GLN A 9 -5.19 -1.80 27.61
C GLN A 9 -5.26 -0.58 26.69
N ASN A 10 -4.89 0.60 27.20
CA ASN A 10 -4.89 1.82 26.41
C ASN A 10 -3.86 1.76 25.29
N PHE A 11 -2.68 1.20 25.55
CA PHE A 11 -1.64 1.01 24.56
C PHE A 11 -2.10 0.06 23.46
N SER A 12 -2.72 -1.06 23.81
CA SER A 12 -3.27 -2.03 22.86
C SER A 12 -4.35 -1.42 21.98
N ARG A 13 -5.24 -0.58 22.56
CA ARG A 13 -6.28 0.12 21.79
C ARG A 13 -5.68 1.10 20.79
N LYS A 14 -4.59 1.79 21.15
CA LYS A 14 -3.95 2.76 20.27
C LYS A 14 -3.18 2.12 19.13
N GLN A 15 -2.88 0.82 19.25
CA GLN A 15 -2.09 0.09 18.25
C GLN A 15 -2.86 -1.01 17.56
N ARG A 16 -4.13 -0.77 17.26
CA ARG A 16 -4.91 -1.73 16.47
C ARG A 16 -4.43 -1.71 15.03
N ILE A 17 -3.72 -2.76 14.69
CA ILE A 17 -3.12 -2.94 13.38
C ILE A 17 -3.96 -3.93 12.59
N LYS A 18 -4.29 -3.56 11.36
CA LYS A 18 -4.96 -4.46 10.43
C LYS A 18 -4.08 -4.68 9.21
N THR A 19 -3.90 -5.94 8.84
CA THR A 19 -3.17 -6.33 7.62
C THR A 19 -4.16 -6.89 6.62
N VAL A 20 -4.12 -6.38 5.38
CA VAL A 20 -5.01 -6.82 4.30
C VAL A 20 -4.16 -7.11 3.06
N ASP A 21 -4.28 -8.34 2.54
CA ASP A 21 -3.68 -8.70 1.26
C ASP A 21 -4.70 -8.59 0.11
N GLY A 22 -4.23 -8.75 -1.13
CA GLY A 22 -5.06 -8.56 -2.32
C GLY A 22 -6.24 -9.52 -2.43
N ILE A 23 -6.13 -10.72 -1.85
CA ILE A 23 -7.16 -11.75 -1.94
C ILE A 23 -8.35 -11.40 -1.04
N GLN A 24 -8.07 -10.89 0.16
CA GLN A 24 -9.09 -10.59 1.16
C GLN A 24 -9.73 -9.22 0.98
N ALA A 25 -9.16 -8.36 0.15
CA ALA A 25 -9.54 -6.95 0.04
C ALA A 25 -11.01 -6.73 -0.31
N LYS A 26 -11.58 -7.57 -1.18
CA LYS A 26 -12.97 -7.39 -1.65
C LYS A 26 -14.01 -7.67 -0.57
N GLN A 27 -13.66 -8.44 0.45
CA GLN A 27 -14.59 -8.85 1.51
C GLN A 27 -14.34 -8.12 2.82
N ASP A 28 -13.34 -7.25 2.85
CA ASP A 28 -12.95 -6.55 4.05
C ASP A 28 -13.79 -5.29 4.26
N ALA A 29 -13.98 -4.89 5.53
CA ALA A 29 -14.68 -3.66 5.88
C ALA A 29 -14.00 -2.42 5.32
N SER A 30 -12.70 -2.50 5.02
CA SER A 30 -11.92 -1.40 4.42
C SER A 30 -11.88 -1.45 2.89
N ALA A 31 -12.69 -2.29 2.24
CA ALA A 31 -12.64 -2.50 0.79
C ALA A 31 -12.76 -1.20 -0.03
N ALA A 32 -13.66 -0.29 0.36
CA ALA A 32 -13.83 0.98 -0.33
C ALA A 32 -12.58 1.85 -0.24
N TYR A 33 -11.95 1.88 0.93
CA TYR A 33 -10.70 2.62 1.15
C TYR A 33 -9.56 2.03 0.32
N LEU A 34 -9.46 0.70 0.32
CA LEU A 34 -8.43 -0.01 -0.44
C LEU A 34 -8.57 0.18 -1.94
N ASP A 35 -9.80 0.26 -2.44
CA ASP A 35 -10.05 0.52 -3.85
C ASP A 35 -9.59 1.92 -4.26
N LYS A 36 -9.87 2.93 -3.43
CA LYS A 36 -9.36 4.29 -3.66
C LYS A 36 -7.84 4.35 -3.60
N PHE A 37 -7.25 3.63 -2.67
CA PHE A 37 -5.78 3.50 -2.58
C PHE A 37 -5.22 2.95 -3.89
N ARG A 38 -5.76 1.82 -4.36
CA ARG A 38 -5.34 1.18 -5.60
C ARG A 38 -5.44 2.13 -6.80
N GLN A 39 -6.60 2.78 -6.96
CA GLN A 39 -6.84 3.71 -8.06
C GLN A 39 -5.81 4.85 -8.07
N LYS A 40 -5.57 5.42 -6.91
CA LYS A 40 -4.64 6.55 -6.77
C LYS A 40 -3.20 6.14 -7.09
N VAL A 41 -2.78 4.98 -6.59
CA VAL A 41 -1.44 4.44 -6.84
C VAL A 41 -1.26 4.12 -8.33
N GLU A 42 -2.24 3.49 -8.96
CA GLU A 42 -2.19 3.19 -10.40
C GLU A 42 -2.13 4.45 -11.25
N LEU A 43 -2.92 5.47 -10.89
CA LEU A 43 -2.93 6.74 -11.60
C LEU A 43 -1.53 7.38 -11.63
N TYR A 44 -0.92 7.52 -10.46
CA TYR A 44 0.39 8.15 -10.35
C TYR A 44 1.50 7.29 -10.94
N GLY A 45 1.43 6.00 -10.77
CA GLY A 45 2.42 5.10 -11.30
C GLY A 45 2.41 5.04 -12.83
N ASN A 46 1.23 5.03 -13.43
CA ASN A 46 1.13 5.06 -14.88
C ASN A 46 1.57 6.40 -15.46
N ARG A 47 1.24 7.50 -14.77
CA ARG A 47 1.68 8.84 -15.19
C ARG A 47 3.20 8.98 -15.21
N TYR A 48 3.87 8.38 -14.25
CA TYR A 48 5.32 8.49 -14.08
C TYR A 48 6.03 7.17 -14.36
N TYR A 49 5.50 6.40 -15.29
CA TYR A 49 6.11 5.13 -15.68
C TYR A 49 7.55 5.39 -16.19
N PRO A 50 8.57 4.63 -15.70
CA PRO A 50 9.96 4.91 -16.06
C PRO A 50 10.22 4.72 -17.55
N ASP A 51 10.80 5.75 -18.20
CA ASP A 51 11.14 5.68 -19.62
C ASP A 51 12.14 4.57 -19.90
N GLU A 52 13.12 4.40 -19.02
CA GLU A 52 14.11 3.34 -19.16
C GLU A 52 13.47 1.94 -19.14
N ALA A 53 12.46 1.74 -18.30
CA ALA A 53 11.73 0.48 -18.27
C ALA A 53 10.96 0.23 -19.56
N LYS A 54 10.40 1.30 -20.15
CA LYS A 54 9.72 1.22 -21.45
C LYS A 54 10.69 0.85 -22.56
N GLN A 55 11.82 1.53 -22.60
CA GLN A 55 12.83 1.31 -23.64
C GLN A 55 13.41 -0.09 -23.59
N GLN A 56 13.66 -0.61 -22.41
CA GLN A 56 14.23 -1.94 -22.21
C GLN A 56 13.17 -3.03 -22.16
N ARG A 57 11.88 -2.68 -22.23
CA ARG A 57 10.74 -3.58 -22.15
C ARG A 57 10.82 -4.50 -20.92
N LEU A 58 11.11 -3.87 -19.77
CA LEU A 58 11.21 -4.61 -18.51
C LEU A 58 9.83 -5.06 -18.05
N SER A 59 9.75 -6.31 -17.64
CA SER A 59 8.54 -6.87 -17.02
C SER A 59 8.87 -7.42 -15.65
N GLY A 60 7.90 -7.49 -14.78
CA GLY A 60 8.09 -8.09 -13.47
C GLY A 60 6.99 -7.72 -12.51
N GLU A 61 7.05 -8.35 -11.37
CA GLU A 61 6.12 -8.11 -10.28
C GLU A 61 6.89 -7.70 -9.03
N VAL A 62 6.41 -6.62 -8.39
CA VAL A 62 6.96 -6.14 -7.12
C VAL A 62 5.90 -6.34 -6.06
N ARG A 63 6.24 -7.00 -4.97
CA ARG A 63 5.33 -7.15 -3.84
C ARG A 63 5.76 -6.24 -2.71
N LEU A 64 4.87 -5.34 -2.32
CA LEU A 64 5.13 -4.35 -1.27
C LEU A 64 4.12 -4.50 -0.13
N MET A 65 4.57 -4.17 1.08
CA MET A 65 3.70 -3.85 2.19
C MET A 65 3.76 -2.35 2.42
N VAL A 66 2.61 -1.68 2.31
CA VAL A 66 2.48 -0.25 2.59
C VAL A 66 1.81 -0.08 3.94
N ILE A 67 2.42 0.65 4.83
CA ILE A 67 1.91 0.87 6.18
C ILE A 67 1.43 2.30 6.29
N LEU A 68 0.12 2.46 6.54
CA LEU A 68 -0.54 3.77 6.65
C LEU A 68 -1.00 4.03 8.08
N ASN A 69 -0.95 5.28 8.49
CA ASN A 69 -1.57 5.74 9.73
C ASN A 69 -3.05 6.08 9.49
N ALA A 70 -3.78 6.43 10.55
CA ALA A 70 -5.22 6.70 10.47
C ALA A 70 -5.58 7.92 9.61
N GLN A 71 -4.63 8.81 9.35
CA GLN A 71 -4.82 9.97 8.47
C GLN A 71 -4.48 9.67 7.01
N GLY A 72 -4.06 8.44 6.72
CA GLY A 72 -3.68 8.03 5.37
C GLY A 72 -2.26 8.39 4.97
N GLY A 73 -1.44 8.82 5.93
CA GLY A 73 -0.02 9.07 5.69
C GLY A 73 0.79 7.78 5.72
N ILE A 74 1.90 7.77 4.99
CA ILE A 74 2.78 6.60 4.92
C ILE A 74 3.66 6.55 6.17
N ARG A 75 3.60 5.43 6.90
CA ARG A 75 4.54 5.14 7.99
C ARG A 75 5.77 4.41 7.48
N ALA A 76 5.58 3.47 6.56
CA ALA A 76 6.66 2.71 5.96
C ALA A 76 6.22 2.03 4.67
N ILE A 77 7.18 1.74 3.81
CA ILE A 77 7.01 0.90 2.62
C ILE A 77 8.06 -0.18 2.71
N ARG A 78 7.64 -1.44 2.70
CA ARG A 78 8.55 -2.59 2.81
C ARG A 78 8.50 -3.42 1.54
N LEU A 79 9.66 -3.71 0.98
CA LEU A 79 9.78 -4.60 -0.17
C LEU A 79 9.67 -6.06 0.32
N ILE A 80 8.63 -6.76 -0.13
CA ILE A 80 8.42 -8.18 0.20
C ILE A 80 9.08 -9.07 -0.85
N GLU A 81 8.83 -8.78 -2.14
CA GLU A 81 9.46 -9.48 -3.25
C GLU A 81 9.89 -8.49 -4.33
N SER A 82 11.13 -8.58 -4.75
CA SER A 82 11.67 -7.76 -5.84
C SER A 82 11.27 -8.33 -7.19
N SER A 83 11.09 -7.44 -8.16
CA SER A 83 10.90 -7.83 -9.55
C SER A 83 12.17 -8.39 -10.20
N GLY A 84 13.31 -8.24 -9.54
CA GLY A 84 14.63 -8.50 -10.13
C GLY A 84 15.20 -7.29 -10.86
N HIS A 85 14.45 -6.20 -10.95
CA HIS A 85 14.87 -4.95 -11.59
C HIS A 85 14.71 -3.79 -10.60
N ALA A 86 15.81 -3.17 -10.20
CA ALA A 86 15.78 -2.06 -9.24
C ALA A 86 14.89 -0.91 -9.72
N ILE A 87 14.87 -0.64 -11.02
CA ILE A 87 14.05 0.43 -11.59
C ILE A 87 12.55 0.19 -11.40
N LEU A 88 12.10 -1.06 -11.53
CA LEU A 88 10.68 -1.41 -11.30
C LEU A 88 10.35 -1.37 -9.81
N ASP A 89 11.24 -1.87 -8.97
CA ASP A 89 11.06 -1.84 -7.51
C ASP A 89 10.91 -0.40 -7.02
N GLU A 90 11.78 0.50 -7.49
CA GLU A 90 11.72 1.92 -7.12
C GLU A 90 10.49 2.61 -7.70
N ALA A 91 10.08 2.26 -8.92
CA ALA A 91 8.87 2.81 -9.53
C ALA A 91 7.61 2.44 -8.73
N ALA A 92 7.53 1.21 -8.25
CA ALA A 92 6.42 0.77 -7.39
C ALA A 92 6.36 1.58 -6.11
N LYS A 93 7.48 1.74 -5.42
CA LYS A 93 7.55 2.55 -4.20
C LYS A 93 7.20 4.01 -4.47
N ALA A 94 7.70 4.57 -5.56
CA ALA A 94 7.44 5.97 -5.95
C ALA A 94 5.95 6.22 -6.22
N SER A 95 5.25 5.25 -6.82
CA SER A 95 3.81 5.37 -7.08
C SER A 95 3.02 5.55 -5.78
N VAL A 96 3.42 4.85 -4.73
CA VAL A 96 2.83 4.98 -3.40
C VAL A 96 3.12 6.37 -2.81
N ARG A 97 4.38 6.79 -2.83
CA ARG A 97 4.78 8.09 -2.28
C ARG A 97 4.05 9.24 -2.96
N ARG A 98 3.91 9.19 -4.27
CA ARG A 98 3.21 10.24 -5.04
C ARG A 98 1.71 10.26 -4.77
N GLY A 99 1.13 9.13 -4.45
CA GLY A 99 -0.29 9.04 -4.11
C GLY A 99 -0.65 9.54 -2.72
N ALA A 100 0.31 9.56 -1.80
CA ALA A 100 0.06 9.93 -0.42
C ALA A 100 -0.20 11.44 -0.26
N PRO A 101 -0.98 11.87 0.75
CA PRO A 101 -1.76 11.04 1.66
C PRO A 101 -3.01 10.45 1.01
N PHE A 102 -3.47 9.31 1.54
CA PHE A 102 -4.61 8.59 0.96
C PHE A 102 -5.96 8.94 1.60
N GLY A 103 -5.96 9.91 2.47
CA GLY A 103 -7.14 10.33 3.20
C GLY A 103 -7.32 9.56 4.51
N ALA A 104 -8.05 10.17 5.43
CA ALA A 104 -8.32 9.55 6.73
C ALA A 104 -9.13 8.26 6.54
N PHE A 105 -8.93 7.32 7.46
CA PHE A 105 -9.71 6.08 7.47
C PHE A 105 -11.20 6.41 7.60
N ASP A 106 -12.03 5.67 6.87
CA ASP A 106 -13.46 5.92 6.86
C ASP A 106 -14.15 5.36 8.14
N ALA A 107 -15.48 5.56 8.22
CA ALA A 107 -16.24 5.17 9.39
C ALA A 107 -16.18 3.66 9.70
N ASN A 108 -15.98 2.82 8.68
CA ASN A 108 -15.88 1.38 8.85
C ASN A 108 -14.53 0.96 9.45
N MET A 109 -13.59 1.89 9.56
CA MET A 109 -12.23 1.64 10.02
C MET A 109 -11.90 2.34 11.33
N LYS A 110 -12.90 2.72 12.10
CA LYS A 110 -12.73 3.49 13.36
C LYS A 110 -11.77 2.86 14.34
N ASP A 111 -11.76 1.54 14.40
CA ASP A 111 -10.99 0.80 15.38
C ASP A 111 -9.54 0.55 14.94
N ILE A 112 -9.19 0.98 13.74
CA ILE A 112 -7.87 0.72 13.15
C ILE A 112 -7.00 1.95 13.29
N SER A 113 -5.82 1.80 13.91
CA SER A 113 -4.84 2.86 14.02
C SER A 113 -3.73 2.77 12.98
N GLU A 114 -3.54 1.58 12.42
CA GLU A 114 -2.54 1.32 11.40
C GLU A 114 -3.07 0.27 10.41
N LEU A 115 -2.95 0.57 9.13
CA LEU A 115 -3.36 -0.34 8.06
C LEU A 115 -2.11 -0.78 7.29
N ARG A 116 -1.90 -2.08 7.20
CA ARG A 116 -0.83 -2.68 6.42
C ARG A 116 -1.43 -3.31 5.17
N ILE A 117 -1.07 -2.75 4.02
CA ILE A 117 -1.63 -3.14 2.73
C ILE A 117 -0.56 -3.92 1.97
N VAL A 118 -0.84 -5.20 1.69
CA VAL A 118 0.07 -6.06 0.92
C VAL A 118 -0.52 -6.24 -0.47
N ARG A 119 0.21 -5.77 -1.48
CA ARG A 119 -0.22 -5.82 -2.89
C ARG A 119 0.93 -6.17 -3.80
N THR A 120 0.58 -6.57 -5.03
CA THR A 120 1.53 -6.87 -6.09
C THR A 120 1.38 -5.82 -7.19
N TRP A 121 2.49 -5.17 -7.54
CA TRP A 121 2.59 -4.24 -8.66
C TRP A 121 3.10 -5.01 -9.87
N ARG A 122 2.26 -5.14 -10.89
CA ARG A 122 2.62 -5.86 -12.12
C ARG A 122 2.92 -4.85 -13.22
N PHE A 123 4.12 -4.93 -13.78
CA PHE A 123 4.57 -4.07 -14.87
C PHE A 123 4.46 -4.83 -16.20
N ASP A 124 3.73 -4.24 -17.15
CA ASP A 124 3.50 -4.81 -18.48
C ASP A 124 4.37 -4.09 -19.50
N PRO A 125 5.32 -4.79 -20.15
CA PRO A 125 6.22 -4.13 -21.11
C PRO A 125 5.57 -3.81 -22.45
N VAL A 126 4.45 -4.44 -22.77
CA VAL A 126 3.76 -4.24 -24.06
C VAL A 126 3.04 -2.90 -24.09
N ASP A 127 2.19 -2.68 -23.08
CA ASP A 127 1.38 -1.45 -22.99
C ASP A 127 2.07 -0.36 -22.17
N ALA A 128 3.22 -0.67 -21.56
CA ALA A 128 3.93 0.23 -20.66
C ALA A 128 3.01 0.77 -19.54
N GLU A 129 2.20 -0.13 -19.02
CA GLU A 129 1.29 0.15 -17.90
C GLU A 129 1.56 -0.81 -16.75
N PHE A 130 1.10 -0.43 -15.57
CA PHE A 130 1.14 -1.38 -14.46
C PHE A 130 -0.21 -1.41 -13.74
N GLU A 131 -0.44 -2.54 -13.09
CA GLU A 131 -1.63 -2.77 -12.30
C GLU A 131 -1.23 -3.18 -10.88
N VAL A 132 -2.07 -2.78 -9.92
CA VAL A 132 -1.89 -3.13 -8.51
C VAL A 132 -2.94 -4.17 -8.13
N HIS A 133 -2.49 -5.32 -7.70
CA HIS A 133 -3.36 -6.44 -7.31
C HIS A 133 -3.30 -6.70 -5.81
#